data_7b24944c956d213e0d3f62f04ebde111
#
_entry.id   7b24944c956d213e0d3f62f04ebde111
#
_cell.length_a   1.000
_cell.length_b   1.000
_cell.length_c   1.000
_cell.angle_alpha   90.00
_cell.angle_beta   90.00
_cell.angle_gamma   90.00
#
_symmetry.space_group_name_H-M   'P 1'
#
loop_
_entity.id
_entity.type
_entity.pdbx_description
1 polymer ?
#
loop_
_entity_poly.entity_id
_entity_poly.type
_entity_poly.pdbx_seq_one_letter_code
_entity_poly.pdbx_strand_id
1 'polypeptide(L)'
;QNIYLFGQNISNNTIRTLGEVNPFLSWEVITMYNLGLEGSFLQGRLQVELDYFYRKRENILSNDQKSVAKEGGFNLPLTNINVSDDRGVELSAVFQQNIGDFRIDLAPNFAIGKEKFVVRNDLEKFTDPDYIRIFGREGQWVNRRFGYLSDGIFMNQDEINNHTIIQDGNGNLTLRPGDIKYKDLDQNDTINFRDQDVIGYASNMPEITYGMGVNIKYKNFQLSTAFQGASKFSIYINGPAANMFSNGSIPLAYHYRYAWQPHPD
;
A
#
# COMPACT_ATOMS: atom_id res chain seq x y z
N GLN A 1 10.99 34.04 -2.77
CA GLN A 1 10.82 35.41 -3.34
C GLN A 1 10.44 35.26 -4.81
N ASN A 2 9.24 35.70 -5.18
CA ASN A 2 8.84 35.74 -6.58
C ASN A 2 9.30 37.08 -7.17
N ILE A 3 10.00 37.05 -8.28
CA ILE A 3 10.48 38.22 -8.99
C ILE A 3 9.60 38.42 -10.24
N TYR A 4 8.98 39.59 -10.37
CA TYR A 4 8.26 39.95 -11.57
C TYR A 4 9.11 40.98 -12.37
N LEU A 5 9.18 40.79 -13.68
CA LEU A 5 9.87 41.68 -14.59
C LEU A 5 8.86 42.67 -15.21
N PHE A 6 9.05 43.93 -14.96
CA PHE A 6 8.27 45.00 -15.57
C PHE A 6 9.17 45.83 -16.49
N GLY A 7 8.80 45.95 -17.77
CA GLY A 7 9.54 46.78 -18.73
C GLY A 7 10.98 46.32 -18.95
N GLN A 8 11.92 47.24 -19.09
CA GLN A 8 13.33 46.97 -19.40
C GLN A 8 14.08 46.26 -18.25
N ASN A 9 13.73 44.99 -17.95
CA ASN A 9 14.42 44.16 -16.96
C ASN A 9 14.52 44.72 -15.54
N ILE A 10 13.56 45.54 -15.12
CA ILE A 10 13.51 46.03 -13.74
C ILE A 10 12.89 44.93 -12.87
N SER A 11 13.68 44.30 -12.00
CA SER A 11 13.21 43.34 -11.01
C SER A 11 12.65 44.07 -9.80
N ASN A 12 11.36 43.85 -9.50
CA ASN A 12 10.74 44.35 -8.27
C ASN A 12 10.46 43.17 -7.33
N ASN A 13 10.80 43.34 -6.07
CA ASN A 13 10.41 42.43 -5.01
C ASN A 13 8.91 42.59 -4.72
N THR A 14 8.13 41.56 -4.88
CA THR A 14 6.71 41.57 -4.56
C THR A 14 6.41 40.74 -3.33
N ILE A 15 5.49 41.21 -2.52
CA ILE A 15 4.92 40.45 -1.42
C ILE A 15 3.73 39.65 -2.00
N ARG A 16 3.80 38.33 -1.91
CA ARG A 16 2.69 37.44 -2.24
C ARG A 16 2.16 36.83 -0.97
N THR A 17 0.86 36.86 -0.78
CA THR A 17 0.20 36.06 0.25
C THR A 17 0.33 34.59 -0.16
N LEU A 18 0.99 33.77 0.65
CA LEU A 18 1.25 32.37 0.35
C LEU A 18 0.03 31.46 0.55
N GLY A 19 -1.06 31.97 1.10
CA GLY A 19 -2.31 31.27 1.36
C GLY A 19 -3.08 31.89 2.52
N GLU A 20 -4.29 31.46 2.69
CA GLU A 20 -5.10 31.82 3.85
C GLU A 20 -4.76 30.94 5.06
N VAL A 21 -4.83 31.52 6.24
CA VAL A 21 -4.66 30.80 7.50
C VAL A 21 -6.02 30.33 7.99
N ASN A 22 -6.15 29.05 8.32
CA ASN A 22 -7.36 28.54 8.98
C ASN A 22 -7.26 28.74 10.50
N PRO A 23 -8.04 29.67 11.08
CA PRO A 23 -8.01 29.93 12.53
C PRO A 23 -8.68 28.81 13.34
N PHE A 24 -9.36 27.85 12.69
CA PHE A 24 -10.12 26.76 13.33
C PHE A 24 -9.36 25.45 13.32
N LEU A 25 -8.06 25.46 13.06
CA LEU A 25 -7.25 24.26 13.15
C LEU A 25 -7.31 23.67 14.57
N SER A 26 -7.55 22.37 14.64
CA SER A 26 -7.55 21.62 15.88
C SER A 26 -6.62 20.42 15.82
N TRP A 27 -6.38 19.82 16.97
CA TRP A 27 -5.62 18.59 17.05
C TRP A 27 -6.43 17.40 16.54
N GLU A 28 -5.73 16.44 15.96
CA GLU A 28 -6.31 15.13 15.69
C GLU A 28 -6.64 14.44 17.00
N VAL A 29 -7.77 13.75 17.02
CA VAL A 29 -8.26 13.02 18.20
C VAL A 29 -8.29 11.53 17.87
N ILE A 30 -7.73 10.73 18.77
CA ILE A 30 -7.77 9.27 18.68
C ILE A 30 -8.59 8.74 19.85
N THR A 31 -9.68 8.06 19.54
CA THR A 31 -10.47 7.31 20.51
C THR A 31 -10.22 5.82 20.30
N MET A 32 -9.78 5.13 21.36
CA MET A 32 -9.44 3.71 21.30
C MET A 32 -10.29 2.92 22.29
N TYR A 33 -10.82 1.79 21.82
CA TYR A 33 -11.44 0.76 22.62
C TYR A 33 -10.61 -0.50 22.52
N ASN A 34 -10.28 -1.10 23.64
CA ASN A 34 -9.53 -2.34 23.71
C ASN A 34 -10.26 -3.35 24.61
N LEU A 35 -10.34 -4.59 24.14
CA LEU A 35 -10.88 -5.72 24.90
C LEU A 35 -9.83 -6.82 24.94
N GLY A 36 -9.22 -7.02 26.11
CA GLY A 36 -8.20 -8.03 26.35
C GLY A 36 -8.75 -9.23 27.11
N LEU A 37 -8.30 -10.41 26.76
CA LEU A 37 -8.53 -11.66 27.46
C LEU A 37 -7.19 -12.32 27.76
N GLU A 38 -6.96 -12.59 29.03
CA GLU A 38 -5.76 -13.29 29.49
C GLU A 38 -6.14 -14.63 30.15
N GLY A 39 -5.35 -15.65 29.89
CA GLY A 39 -5.59 -16.95 30.46
C GLY A 39 -4.32 -17.72 30.76
N SER A 40 -4.34 -18.47 31.87
CA SER A 40 -3.26 -19.39 32.25
C SER A 40 -3.80 -20.82 32.31
N PHE A 41 -3.19 -21.68 31.53
CA PHE A 41 -3.62 -23.07 31.34
C PHE A 41 -2.48 -24.04 31.67
N LEU A 42 -2.81 -25.31 31.75
CA LEU A 42 -1.84 -26.40 31.99
C LEU A 42 -0.96 -26.16 33.23
N GLN A 43 -1.57 -25.73 34.33
CA GLN A 43 -0.87 -25.41 35.57
C GLN A 43 0.19 -24.30 35.43
N GLY A 44 -0.12 -23.27 34.64
CA GLY A 44 0.76 -22.14 34.39
C GLY A 44 1.77 -22.30 33.26
N ARG A 45 1.82 -23.48 32.63
CA ARG A 45 2.76 -23.75 31.53
C ARG A 45 2.39 -23.05 30.23
N LEU A 46 1.11 -22.79 30.01
CA LEU A 46 0.63 -22.04 28.84
C LEU A 46 -0.08 -20.78 29.33
N GLN A 47 0.45 -19.64 28.95
CA GLN A 47 -0.17 -18.32 29.12
C GLN A 47 -0.58 -17.83 27.73
N VAL A 48 -1.79 -17.30 27.61
CA VAL A 48 -2.34 -16.77 26.37
C VAL A 48 -2.94 -15.41 26.64
N GLU A 49 -2.68 -14.47 25.77
CA GLU A 49 -3.21 -13.13 25.77
C GLU A 49 -3.81 -12.84 24.40
N LEU A 50 -5.05 -12.40 24.36
CA LEU A 50 -5.79 -12.06 23.16
C LEU A 50 -6.40 -10.69 23.32
N ASP A 51 -6.06 -9.76 22.45
CA ASP A 51 -6.58 -8.41 22.41
C ASP A 51 -7.33 -8.14 21.12
N TYR A 52 -8.48 -7.50 21.25
CA TYR A 52 -9.18 -6.87 20.15
C TYR A 52 -9.16 -5.37 20.35
N PHE A 53 -8.73 -4.62 19.36
CA PHE A 53 -8.73 -3.17 19.38
C PHE A 53 -9.59 -2.57 18.27
N TYR A 54 -10.23 -1.45 18.58
CA TYR A 54 -10.85 -0.55 17.64
C TYR A 54 -10.39 0.86 17.94
N ARG A 55 -9.83 1.55 16.96
CA ARG A 55 -9.28 2.89 17.08
C ARG A 55 -9.89 3.78 16.01
N LYS A 56 -10.56 4.85 16.43
CA LYS A 56 -11.09 5.89 15.54
C LYS A 56 -10.21 7.12 15.63
N ARG A 57 -9.79 7.62 14.49
CA ARG A 57 -8.98 8.84 14.35
C ARG A 57 -9.81 9.88 13.63
N GLU A 58 -10.05 11.02 14.29
CA GLU A 58 -10.90 12.10 13.82
C GLU A 58 -10.08 13.39 13.68
N ASN A 59 -10.61 14.36 12.99
CA ASN A 59 -9.97 15.65 12.73
C ASN A 59 -8.63 15.54 12.01
N ILE A 60 -8.47 14.55 11.14
CA ILE A 60 -7.25 14.38 10.35
C ILE A 60 -7.16 15.52 9.34
N LEU A 61 -6.00 16.17 9.31
CA LEU A 61 -5.74 17.30 8.43
C LEU A 61 -5.77 16.90 6.95
N SER A 62 -6.45 17.70 6.14
CA SER A 62 -6.52 17.55 4.70
C SER A 62 -6.60 18.89 4.00
N ASN A 63 -6.14 18.94 2.75
CA ASN A 63 -6.40 20.07 1.87
C ASN A 63 -7.82 19.98 1.33
N ASP A 64 -8.66 20.98 1.66
CA ASP A 64 -10.01 21.06 1.09
C ASP A 64 -9.98 21.73 -0.30
N GLN A 65 -9.62 20.95 -1.31
CA GLN A 65 -9.57 21.45 -2.69
C GLN A 65 -10.94 21.48 -3.38
N LYS A 66 -12.01 21.02 -2.69
CA LYS A 66 -13.38 20.98 -3.26
C LYS A 66 -14.08 22.34 -3.21
N SER A 67 -13.73 23.19 -2.27
CA SER A 67 -14.50 24.39 -1.96
C SER A 67 -14.12 25.61 -2.81
N VAL A 68 -13.07 25.56 -3.62
CA VAL A 68 -12.62 26.70 -4.44
C VAL A 68 -12.31 26.30 -5.87
N ALA A 69 -12.76 27.11 -6.80
CA ALA A 69 -12.41 26.98 -8.20
C ALA A 69 -10.88 27.11 -8.41
N LYS A 70 -10.31 26.21 -9.21
CA LYS A 70 -8.85 26.15 -9.48
C LYS A 70 -8.28 27.42 -10.12
N GLU A 71 -9.16 28.23 -10.70
CA GLU A 71 -8.80 29.49 -11.37
C GLU A 71 -8.26 30.57 -10.41
N GLY A 72 -8.55 30.45 -9.12
CA GLY A 72 -8.10 31.43 -8.12
C GLY A 72 -6.61 31.43 -7.81
N GLY A 73 -5.89 30.36 -8.14
CA GLY A 73 -4.44 30.24 -7.91
C GLY A 73 -4.01 30.26 -6.44
N PHE A 74 -4.94 30.09 -5.49
CA PHE A 74 -4.67 30.06 -4.05
C PHE A 74 -4.50 28.64 -3.56
N ASN A 75 -3.55 28.44 -2.65
CA ASN A 75 -3.49 27.22 -1.85
C ASN A 75 -4.47 27.35 -0.68
N LEU A 76 -5.45 26.48 -0.62
CA LEU A 76 -6.35 26.43 0.52
C LEU A 76 -5.62 25.99 1.79
N PRO A 77 -6.00 26.54 2.95
CA PRO A 77 -5.44 26.08 4.21
C PRO A 77 -5.88 24.65 4.51
N LEU A 78 -5.08 23.97 5.35
CA LEU A 78 -5.46 22.68 5.89
C LEU A 78 -6.72 22.78 6.74
N THR A 79 -7.58 21.77 6.67
CA THR A 79 -8.80 21.63 7.46
C THR A 79 -8.88 20.25 8.12
N ASN A 80 -9.52 20.17 9.27
CA ASN A 80 -9.69 18.94 10.04
C ASN A 80 -10.96 18.18 9.63
N ILE A 81 -10.91 17.47 8.50
CA ILE A 81 -12.11 16.88 7.88
C ILE A 81 -12.09 15.38 7.69
N ASN A 82 -10.91 14.74 7.67
CA ASN A 82 -10.86 13.31 7.43
C ASN A 82 -11.04 12.51 8.73
N VAL A 83 -11.61 11.31 8.57
CA VAL A 83 -11.81 10.34 9.64
C VAL A 83 -11.35 8.98 9.14
N SER A 84 -10.56 8.26 9.95
CA SER A 84 -10.24 6.85 9.70
C SER A 84 -10.59 6.00 10.92
N ASP A 85 -10.88 4.74 10.68
CA ASP A 85 -10.92 3.71 11.71
C ASP A 85 -9.87 2.63 11.44
N ASP A 86 -9.35 2.09 12.53
CA ASP A 86 -8.38 1.01 12.52
C ASP A 86 -8.83 -0.05 13.54
N ARG A 87 -8.81 -1.30 13.13
CA ARG A 87 -9.25 -2.43 13.96
C ARG A 87 -8.39 -3.65 13.76
N GLY A 88 -8.22 -4.41 14.80
CA GLY A 88 -7.39 -5.59 14.71
C GLY A 88 -7.50 -6.52 15.89
N VAL A 89 -6.76 -7.60 15.78
CA VAL A 89 -6.61 -8.64 16.80
C VAL A 89 -5.13 -8.90 17.00
N GLU A 90 -4.73 -8.98 18.24
CA GLU A 90 -3.38 -9.36 18.65
C GLU A 90 -3.46 -10.60 19.54
N LEU A 91 -2.61 -11.58 19.28
CA LEU A 91 -2.51 -12.82 20.03
C LEU A 91 -1.06 -13.02 20.43
N SER A 92 -0.81 -13.24 21.70
CA SER A 92 0.46 -13.71 22.21
C SER A 92 0.27 -14.95 23.08
N ALA A 93 1.27 -15.80 23.08
CA ALA A 93 1.28 -16.93 23.98
C ALA A 93 2.70 -17.23 24.45
N VAL A 94 2.80 -17.80 25.65
CA VAL A 94 4.04 -18.33 26.20
C VAL A 94 3.77 -19.76 26.66
N PHE A 95 4.49 -20.70 26.11
CA PHE A 95 4.42 -22.10 26.52
C PHE A 95 5.77 -22.55 27.06
N GLN A 96 5.77 -23.13 28.27
CA GLN A 96 6.97 -23.62 28.95
C GLN A 96 6.78 -25.09 29.34
N GLN A 97 7.74 -25.91 28.97
CA GLN A 97 7.68 -27.34 29.28
C GLN A 97 9.06 -27.87 29.68
N ASN A 98 9.11 -28.61 30.77
CA ASN A 98 10.26 -29.40 31.16
C ASN A 98 10.02 -30.89 30.82
N ILE A 99 10.98 -31.54 30.17
CA ILE A 99 10.95 -32.94 29.77
C ILE A 99 12.31 -33.55 30.13
N GLY A 100 12.43 -34.17 31.29
CA GLY A 100 13.73 -34.63 31.82
C GLY A 100 14.70 -33.44 31.99
N ASP A 101 15.88 -33.53 31.37
CA ASP A 101 16.89 -32.49 31.39
C ASP A 101 16.64 -31.33 30.39
N PHE A 102 15.57 -31.45 29.57
CA PHE A 102 15.19 -30.42 28.60
C PHE A 102 14.21 -29.43 29.21
N ARG A 103 14.45 -28.14 28.94
CA ARG A 103 13.47 -27.08 29.09
C ARG A 103 13.23 -26.46 27.73
N ILE A 104 11.94 -26.38 27.34
CA ILE A 104 11.48 -25.80 26.08
C ILE A 104 10.58 -24.62 26.42
N ASP A 105 10.92 -23.43 25.94
CA ASP A 105 10.11 -22.25 26.02
C ASP A 105 9.76 -21.79 24.60
N LEU A 106 8.46 -21.64 24.29
CA LEU A 106 7.94 -21.17 23.01
C LEU A 106 7.13 -19.91 23.25
N ALA A 107 7.36 -18.87 22.43
CA ALA A 107 6.67 -17.60 22.53
C ALA A 107 6.16 -17.14 21.14
N PRO A 108 5.06 -17.73 20.62
CA PRO A 108 4.42 -17.26 19.41
C PRO A 108 3.69 -15.94 19.65
N ASN A 109 3.66 -15.09 18.60
CA ASN A 109 2.81 -13.92 18.54
C ASN A 109 2.22 -13.77 17.13
N PHE A 110 1.07 -13.12 17.06
CA PHE A 110 0.35 -12.85 15.82
C PHE A 110 -0.44 -11.57 15.97
N ALA A 111 -0.41 -10.71 14.95
CA ALA A 111 -1.24 -9.52 14.89
C ALA A 111 -1.81 -9.34 13.49
N ILE A 112 -3.07 -8.94 13.43
CA ILE A 112 -3.73 -8.52 12.20
C ILE A 112 -4.45 -7.20 12.46
N GLY A 113 -4.21 -6.19 11.61
CA GLY A 113 -4.85 -4.89 11.70
C GLY A 113 -5.19 -4.34 10.32
N LYS A 114 -6.30 -3.62 10.24
CA LYS A 114 -6.78 -2.97 9.02
C LYS A 114 -7.31 -1.58 9.29
N GLU A 115 -6.85 -0.62 8.50
CA GLU A 115 -7.32 0.76 8.51
C GLU A 115 -8.29 1.02 7.34
N LYS A 116 -9.35 1.78 7.63
CA LYS A 116 -10.38 2.20 6.68
C LYS A 116 -10.59 3.71 6.76
N PHE A 117 -10.68 4.36 5.61
CA PHE A 117 -11.19 5.72 5.55
C PHE A 117 -12.70 5.73 5.76
N VAL A 118 -13.17 6.38 6.82
CA VAL A 118 -14.60 6.55 7.12
C VAL A 118 -15.13 7.80 6.41
N VAL A 119 -14.39 8.90 6.54
CA VAL A 119 -14.64 10.15 5.82
C VAL A 119 -13.33 10.57 5.16
N ARG A 120 -13.39 10.81 3.88
CA ARG A 120 -12.26 11.31 3.10
C ARG A 120 -12.70 12.45 2.21
N ASN A 121 -11.97 13.55 2.27
CA ASN A 121 -12.16 14.66 1.34
C ASN A 121 -11.54 14.29 -0.02
N ASP A 122 -12.22 13.41 -0.76
CA ASP A 122 -11.81 13.07 -2.11
C ASP A 122 -12.06 14.27 -3.04
N LEU A 123 -11.13 14.54 -3.96
CA LEU A 123 -11.12 15.72 -4.84
C LEU A 123 -12.36 15.82 -5.74
N GLU A 124 -13.01 14.70 -6.05
CA GLU A 124 -14.18 14.63 -6.91
C GLU A 124 -15.22 13.70 -6.30
N LYS A 125 -16.49 14.04 -6.48
CA LYS A 125 -17.58 13.10 -6.26
C LYS A 125 -17.72 12.25 -7.51
N PHE A 126 -17.13 11.06 -7.47
CA PHE A 126 -17.28 10.11 -8.55
C PHE A 126 -18.70 9.57 -8.58
N THR A 127 -19.26 9.45 -9.79
CA THR A 127 -20.60 8.85 -10.03
C THR A 127 -20.50 7.48 -10.68
N ASP A 128 -19.40 7.21 -11.41
CA ASP A 128 -19.12 5.91 -12.01
C ASP A 128 -18.68 4.92 -10.92
N PRO A 129 -19.38 3.76 -10.77
CA PRO A 129 -19.07 2.75 -9.76
C PRO A 129 -17.64 2.20 -9.86
N ASP A 130 -17.12 2.02 -11.08
CA ASP A 130 -15.75 1.52 -11.26
C ASP A 130 -14.72 2.56 -10.88
N TYR A 131 -15.01 3.82 -11.18
CA TYR A 131 -14.13 4.91 -10.75
C TYR A 131 -14.10 5.04 -9.23
N ILE A 132 -15.26 4.87 -8.55
CA ILE A 132 -15.34 4.83 -7.08
C ILE A 132 -14.57 3.63 -6.54
N ARG A 133 -14.69 2.46 -7.15
CA ARG A 133 -14.03 1.23 -6.75
C ARG A 133 -12.50 1.38 -6.75
N ILE A 134 -11.95 2.02 -7.78
CA ILE A 134 -10.50 2.10 -8.01
C ILE A 134 -9.91 3.33 -7.32
N PHE A 135 -10.50 4.51 -7.49
CA PHE A 135 -9.94 5.80 -7.08
C PHE A 135 -10.60 6.38 -5.83
N GLY A 136 -11.84 5.99 -5.52
CA GLY A 136 -12.53 6.41 -4.31
C GLY A 136 -11.83 5.88 -3.06
N ARG A 137 -11.68 6.74 -2.07
CA ARG A 137 -11.03 6.40 -0.80
C ARG A 137 -12.02 6.29 0.35
N GLU A 138 -13.07 7.11 0.33
CA GLU A 138 -14.10 7.10 1.36
C GLU A 138 -14.80 5.75 1.45
N GLY A 139 -14.96 5.24 2.65
CA GLY A 139 -15.54 3.94 2.90
C GLY A 139 -14.67 2.74 2.51
N GLN A 140 -13.41 2.95 2.13
CA GLN A 140 -12.54 1.91 1.60
C GLN A 140 -11.36 1.61 2.53
N TRP A 141 -10.87 0.36 2.46
CA TRP A 141 -9.63 -0.03 3.14
C TRP A 141 -8.44 0.73 2.57
N VAL A 142 -7.58 1.24 3.44
CA VAL A 142 -6.41 2.04 3.06
C VAL A 142 -5.39 1.21 2.29
N ASN A 143 -5.24 -0.06 2.69
CA ASN A 143 -4.19 -0.95 2.20
C ASN A 143 -4.61 -1.69 0.91
N ARG A 144 -4.78 -0.92 -0.19
CA ARG A 144 -5.11 -1.49 -1.51
C ARG A 144 -4.25 -0.83 -2.59
N ARG A 145 -3.76 -1.66 -3.51
CA ARG A 145 -3.12 -1.19 -4.75
C ARG A 145 -3.82 -1.80 -5.94
N PHE A 146 -4.33 -0.94 -6.80
CA PHE A 146 -4.95 -1.34 -8.05
C PHE A 146 -3.94 -1.39 -9.19
N GLY A 147 -4.17 -2.27 -10.13
CA GLY A 147 -3.41 -2.42 -11.35
C GLY A 147 -4.04 -3.48 -12.25
N TYR A 148 -3.44 -3.69 -13.41
CA TYR A 148 -3.90 -4.68 -14.38
C TYR A 148 -3.38 -6.07 -14.02
N LEU A 149 -4.23 -7.08 -14.17
CA LEU A 149 -3.84 -8.47 -14.01
C LEU A 149 -3.18 -8.96 -15.29
N SER A 150 -1.99 -9.56 -15.16
CA SER A 150 -1.29 -10.16 -16.29
C SER A 150 -1.94 -11.48 -16.69
N ASP A 151 -2.05 -11.71 -17.99
CA ASP A 151 -2.42 -12.99 -18.62
C ASP A 151 -1.22 -13.63 -19.36
N GLY A 152 -0.02 -13.27 -18.98
CA GLY A 152 1.23 -13.70 -19.59
C GLY A 152 1.87 -12.61 -20.44
N ILE A 153 2.66 -13.03 -21.42
CA ILE A 153 3.35 -12.15 -22.37
C ILE A 153 3.07 -12.61 -23.80
N PHE A 154 3.13 -11.69 -24.75
CA PHE A 154 3.07 -12.04 -26.18
C PHE A 154 4.36 -12.70 -26.61
N MET A 155 4.27 -13.92 -27.13
CA MET A 155 5.45 -14.69 -27.52
C MET A 155 5.94 -14.35 -28.93
N ASN A 156 5.05 -13.96 -29.82
CA ASN A 156 5.37 -13.64 -31.22
C ASN A 156 4.38 -12.61 -31.80
N GLN A 157 4.66 -12.15 -33.03
CA GLN A 157 3.81 -11.17 -33.72
C GLN A 157 2.48 -11.74 -34.16
N ASP A 158 2.39 -13.02 -34.47
CA ASP A 158 1.12 -13.65 -34.89
C ASP A 158 0.14 -13.71 -33.71
N GLU A 159 0.62 -13.91 -32.50
CA GLU A 159 -0.22 -13.85 -31.30
C GLU A 159 -0.79 -12.44 -31.10
N ILE A 160 0.00 -11.39 -31.33
CA ILE A 160 -0.49 -10.00 -31.27
C ILE A 160 -1.52 -9.74 -32.35
N ASN A 161 -1.25 -10.15 -33.59
CA ASN A 161 -2.14 -9.92 -34.73
C ASN A 161 -3.48 -10.63 -34.57
N ASN A 162 -3.52 -11.76 -33.86
CA ASN A 162 -4.72 -12.54 -33.59
C ASN A 162 -5.38 -12.20 -32.25
N HIS A 163 -4.77 -11.28 -31.48
CA HIS A 163 -5.31 -10.88 -30.17
C HIS A 163 -6.49 -9.92 -30.35
N THR A 164 -7.68 -10.36 -29.90
CA THR A 164 -8.95 -9.60 -30.10
C THR A 164 -9.09 -8.42 -29.14
N ILE A 165 -8.45 -8.53 -27.96
CA ILE A 165 -8.54 -7.50 -26.91
C ILE A 165 -7.57 -6.36 -27.24
N ILE A 166 -8.08 -5.14 -27.37
CA ILE A 166 -7.30 -3.94 -27.67
C ILE A 166 -6.74 -3.38 -26.36
N GLN A 167 -5.40 -3.37 -26.18
CA GLN A 167 -4.80 -2.86 -24.96
C GLN A 167 -3.94 -1.60 -25.13
N ASP A 168 -3.66 -1.18 -26.36
CA ASP A 168 -2.88 0.04 -26.65
C ASP A 168 -3.75 1.22 -27.11
N GLY A 169 -5.09 1.00 -27.21
CA GLY A 169 -6.03 1.98 -27.73
C GLY A 169 -5.89 2.25 -29.24
N ASN A 170 -5.04 1.49 -29.96
CA ASN A 170 -4.75 1.68 -31.38
C ASN A 170 -4.73 0.35 -32.17
N GLY A 171 -5.60 -0.58 -31.81
CA GLY A 171 -5.71 -1.87 -32.48
C GLY A 171 -4.49 -2.75 -32.32
N ASN A 172 -3.79 -2.65 -31.22
CA ASN A 172 -2.57 -3.40 -30.87
C ASN A 172 -1.35 -3.14 -31.77
N LEU A 173 -1.34 -2.04 -32.54
CA LEU A 173 -0.28 -1.71 -33.47
C LEU A 173 1.05 -1.32 -32.80
N THR A 174 1.02 -0.91 -31.55
CA THR A 174 2.22 -0.53 -30.81
C THR A 174 2.82 -1.68 -30.00
N LEU A 175 2.10 -2.79 -29.88
CA LEU A 175 2.55 -3.96 -29.14
C LEU A 175 3.67 -4.71 -29.86
N ARG A 176 4.51 -5.34 -29.05
CA ARG A 176 5.66 -6.13 -29.53
C ARG A 176 5.72 -7.46 -28.78
N PRO A 177 6.30 -8.50 -29.39
CA PRO A 177 6.64 -9.71 -28.67
C PRO A 177 7.48 -9.40 -27.42
N GLY A 178 7.08 -9.98 -26.27
CA GLY A 178 7.65 -9.66 -24.96
C GLY A 178 6.80 -8.68 -24.11
N ASP A 179 5.84 -7.97 -24.71
CA ASP A 179 4.91 -7.14 -23.97
C ASP A 179 3.94 -7.98 -23.14
N ILE A 180 3.48 -7.43 -22.01
CA ILE A 180 2.54 -8.10 -21.12
C ILE A 180 1.15 -8.10 -21.74
N LYS A 181 0.49 -9.26 -21.74
CA LYS A 181 -0.96 -9.37 -21.97
C LYS A 181 -1.70 -9.06 -20.69
N TYR A 182 -2.75 -8.27 -20.78
CA TYR A 182 -3.62 -7.95 -19.66
C TYR A 182 -4.98 -8.62 -19.81
N LYS A 183 -5.58 -8.96 -18.65
CA LYS A 183 -6.93 -9.53 -18.61
C LYS A 183 -7.97 -8.44 -18.79
N ASP A 184 -8.89 -8.66 -19.72
CA ASP A 184 -10.11 -7.90 -19.84
C ASP A 184 -11.11 -8.42 -18.79
N LEU A 185 -11.36 -7.62 -17.76
CA LEU A 185 -12.20 -8.03 -16.63
C LEU A 185 -13.66 -7.70 -16.82
N ASP A 186 -13.99 -6.66 -17.57
CA ASP A 186 -15.37 -6.25 -17.87
C ASP A 186 -15.90 -6.82 -19.20
N GLN A 187 -15.05 -7.56 -19.93
CA GLN A 187 -15.36 -8.27 -21.18
C GLN A 187 -15.85 -7.33 -22.30
N ASN A 188 -15.23 -6.16 -22.39
CA ASN A 188 -15.55 -5.17 -23.44
C ASN A 188 -14.56 -5.16 -24.61
N ASP A 189 -13.64 -6.15 -24.66
CA ASP A 189 -12.57 -6.30 -25.65
C ASP A 189 -11.57 -5.13 -25.68
N THR A 190 -11.48 -4.35 -24.61
CA THR A 190 -10.57 -3.20 -24.54
C THR A 190 -10.03 -3.01 -23.13
N ILE A 191 -8.69 -3.04 -22.98
CA ILE A 191 -8.05 -2.78 -21.69
C ILE A 191 -8.10 -1.29 -21.37
N ASN A 192 -8.76 -0.96 -20.28
CA ASN A 192 -8.88 0.39 -19.76
C ASN A 192 -8.88 0.39 -18.21
N PHE A 193 -9.14 1.54 -17.57
CA PHE A 193 -9.08 1.63 -16.10
C PHE A 193 -10.07 0.69 -15.38
N ARG A 194 -11.17 0.26 -16.04
CA ARG A 194 -12.15 -0.67 -15.45
C ARG A 194 -11.61 -2.07 -15.27
N ASP A 195 -10.57 -2.45 -16.02
CA ASP A 195 -9.89 -3.74 -15.91
C ASP A 195 -8.88 -3.81 -14.77
N GLN A 196 -8.76 -2.75 -13.99
CA GLN A 196 -7.93 -2.77 -12.81
C GLN A 196 -8.61 -3.51 -11.65
N ASP A 197 -7.84 -4.34 -10.95
CA ASP A 197 -8.24 -5.00 -9.72
C ASP A 197 -7.17 -4.82 -8.65
N VAL A 198 -7.44 -5.28 -7.43
CA VAL A 198 -6.47 -5.22 -6.32
C VAL A 198 -5.35 -6.21 -6.58
N ILE A 199 -4.20 -5.70 -7.01
CA ILE A 199 -3.00 -6.50 -7.31
C ILE A 199 -2.01 -6.55 -6.15
N GLY A 200 -2.22 -5.77 -5.11
CA GLY A 200 -1.29 -5.70 -3.99
C GLY A 200 -1.77 -4.83 -2.83
N TYR A 201 -0.87 -4.66 -1.90
CA TYR A 201 -1.08 -3.96 -0.64
C TYR A 201 -0.13 -2.77 -0.51
N ALA A 202 -0.33 -1.91 0.49
CA ALA A 202 0.63 -0.85 0.79
C ALA A 202 1.99 -1.43 1.22
N SER A 203 3.06 -0.79 0.78
CA SER A 203 4.42 -1.31 0.99
C SER A 203 5.01 -1.03 2.37
N ASN A 204 4.43 -0.11 3.11
CA ASN A 204 4.99 0.40 4.36
C ASN A 204 4.33 -0.16 5.63
N MET A 205 3.17 -0.80 5.51
CA MET A 205 2.45 -1.35 6.64
C MET A 205 1.84 -2.72 6.29
N PRO A 206 2.40 -3.83 6.78
CA PRO A 206 1.78 -5.13 6.65
C PRO A 206 0.50 -5.19 7.48
N GLU A 207 -0.56 -5.80 6.94
CA GLU A 207 -1.77 -6.05 7.72
C GLU A 207 -1.58 -7.20 8.73
N ILE A 208 -0.68 -8.13 8.44
CA ILE A 208 -0.43 -9.29 9.26
C ILE A 208 1.05 -9.33 9.63
N THR A 209 1.31 -9.45 10.92
CA THR A 209 2.65 -9.75 11.44
C THR A 209 2.58 -10.97 12.35
N TYR A 210 3.62 -11.76 12.35
CA TYR A 210 3.72 -12.93 13.21
C TYR A 210 5.17 -13.20 13.59
N GLY A 211 5.34 -13.84 14.73
CA GLY A 211 6.64 -14.22 15.22
C GLY A 211 6.59 -15.43 16.12
N MET A 212 7.75 -16.02 16.38
CA MET A 212 7.91 -17.11 17.33
C MET A 212 9.31 -17.11 17.90
N GLY A 213 9.41 -16.93 19.21
CA GLY A 213 10.63 -17.20 19.97
C GLY A 213 10.68 -18.67 20.38
N VAL A 214 11.82 -19.31 20.20
CA VAL A 214 12.08 -20.69 20.65
C VAL A 214 13.34 -20.71 21.48
N ASN A 215 13.25 -21.24 22.68
CA ASN A 215 14.34 -21.39 23.62
C ASN A 215 14.40 -22.85 24.08
N ILE A 216 15.51 -23.53 23.83
CA ILE A 216 15.72 -24.92 24.24
C ILE A 216 16.97 -24.96 25.08
N LYS A 217 16.82 -25.44 26.31
CA LYS A 217 17.93 -25.67 27.23
C LYS A 217 18.06 -27.14 27.52
N TYR A 218 19.27 -27.66 27.40
CA TYR A 218 19.63 -29.01 27.75
C TYR A 218 20.93 -29.02 28.57
N LYS A 219 20.85 -29.31 29.84
CA LYS A 219 21.99 -29.24 30.79
C LYS A 219 22.70 -27.88 30.72
N ASN A 220 23.93 -27.86 30.22
CA ASN A 220 24.76 -26.65 30.08
C ASN A 220 24.62 -25.99 28.69
N PHE A 221 23.85 -26.57 27.76
CA PHE A 221 23.64 -26.06 26.41
C PHE A 221 22.33 -25.30 26.34
N GLN A 222 22.34 -24.18 25.61
CA GLN A 222 21.14 -23.41 25.32
C GLN A 222 21.14 -23.01 23.84
N LEU A 223 20.00 -23.26 23.17
CA LEU A 223 19.70 -22.77 21.83
C LEU A 223 18.56 -21.76 21.93
N SER A 224 18.79 -20.55 21.46
CA SER A 224 17.77 -19.51 21.34
C SER A 224 17.66 -19.10 19.88
N THR A 225 16.44 -19.09 19.35
CA THR A 225 16.16 -18.62 18.00
C THR A 225 14.86 -17.84 17.96
N ALA A 226 14.75 -16.91 17.01
CA ALA A 226 13.54 -16.15 16.77
C ALA A 226 13.21 -16.16 15.28
N PHE A 227 11.93 -16.34 14.99
CA PHE A 227 11.34 -16.25 13.66
C PHE A 227 10.40 -15.07 13.64
N GLN A 228 10.39 -14.33 12.54
CA GLN A 228 9.40 -13.28 12.31
C GLN A 228 9.00 -13.26 10.85
N GLY A 229 7.76 -12.86 10.59
CA GLY A 229 7.22 -12.71 9.26
C GLY A 229 6.16 -11.65 9.20
N ALA A 230 5.89 -11.20 7.99
CA ALA A 230 4.83 -10.27 7.69
C ALA A 230 4.12 -10.69 6.40
N SER A 231 2.85 -10.34 6.27
CA SER A 231 2.03 -10.66 5.11
C SER A 231 1.05 -9.53 4.80
N LYS A 232 0.44 -9.60 3.63
CA LYS A 232 -0.45 -8.55 3.12
C LYS A 232 0.23 -7.19 3.07
N PHE A 233 1.44 -7.17 2.54
CA PHE A 233 2.14 -5.98 2.09
C PHE A 233 2.80 -6.30 0.74
N SER A 234 3.07 -5.28 -0.05
CA SER A 234 3.73 -5.41 -1.35
C SER A 234 4.93 -4.50 -1.42
N ILE A 235 6.01 -4.97 -2.02
CA ILE A 235 7.17 -4.15 -2.33
C ILE A 235 7.06 -3.75 -3.80
N TYR A 236 7.09 -2.44 -4.07
CA TYR A 236 7.20 -1.93 -5.42
C TYR A 236 8.67 -1.79 -5.79
N ILE A 237 9.13 -2.64 -6.71
CA ILE A 237 10.50 -2.60 -7.20
C ILE A 237 10.58 -1.52 -8.28
N ASN A 238 11.38 -0.50 -8.05
CA ASN A 238 11.61 0.62 -8.97
C ASN A 238 13.10 0.98 -9.05
N GLY A 239 13.40 2.04 -9.80
CA GLY A 239 14.76 2.53 -9.99
C GLY A 239 15.62 1.59 -10.83
N PRO A 240 16.97 1.63 -10.70
CA PRO A 240 17.89 0.85 -11.52
C PRO A 240 17.69 -0.67 -11.45
N ALA A 241 17.11 -1.15 -10.34
CA ALA A 241 16.80 -2.58 -10.16
C ALA A 241 15.64 -3.06 -11.07
N ALA A 242 14.68 -2.19 -11.38
CA ALA A 242 13.53 -2.53 -12.23
C ALA A 242 13.68 -1.98 -13.65
N ASN A 243 14.21 -0.75 -13.76
CA ASN A 243 14.24 -0.01 -15.01
C ASN A 243 15.70 0.22 -15.43
N MET A 244 16.09 -0.42 -16.53
CA MET A 244 17.39 -0.17 -17.16
C MET A 244 17.53 1.32 -17.51
N PHE A 245 18.74 1.85 -17.38
CA PHE A 245 19.10 3.24 -17.70
C PHE A 245 18.36 4.32 -16.87
N SER A 246 17.64 3.92 -15.81
CA SER A 246 16.98 4.87 -14.91
C SER A 246 18.02 5.76 -14.23
N ASN A 247 17.81 7.09 -14.29
CA ASN A 247 18.71 8.11 -13.74
C ASN A 247 20.19 7.97 -14.16
N GLY A 248 20.44 7.55 -15.41
CA GLY A 248 21.80 7.38 -15.93
C GLY A 248 22.51 6.12 -15.41
N SER A 249 21.81 5.19 -14.78
CA SER A 249 22.38 3.92 -14.37
C SER A 249 22.66 2.99 -15.55
N ILE A 250 23.63 2.11 -15.37
CA ILE A 250 23.93 1.03 -16.34
C ILE A 250 23.00 -0.17 -16.07
N PRO A 251 22.68 -0.98 -17.11
CA PRO A 251 21.97 -2.24 -16.92
C PRO A 251 22.76 -3.19 -16.01
N LEU A 252 22.05 -3.88 -15.14
CA LEU A 252 22.61 -4.92 -14.30
C LEU A 252 22.65 -6.26 -15.06
N ALA A 253 23.57 -7.14 -14.70
CA ALA A 253 23.74 -8.44 -15.37
C ALA A 253 22.45 -9.30 -15.39
N TYR A 254 21.61 -9.18 -14.35
CA TYR A 254 20.35 -9.92 -14.31
C TYR A 254 19.31 -9.38 -15.31
N HIS A 255 19.31 -8.09 -15.64
CA HIS A 255 18.43 -7.55 -16.68
C HIS A 255 18.67 -8.26 -18.01
N TYR A 256 19.94 -8.44 -18.39
CA TYR A 256 20.28 -9.18 -19.59
C TYR A 256 19.94 -10.67 -19.50
N ARG A 257 20.21 -11.29 -18.35
CA ARG A 257 20.02 -12.73 -18.14
C ARG A 257 18.56 -13.15 -18.11
N TYR A 258 17.67 -12.31 -17.57
CA TYR A 258 16.26 -12.62 -17.34
C TYR A 258 15.31 -11.78 -18.21
N ALA A 259 15.83 -10.91 -19.09
CA ALA A 259 14.99 -10.25 -20.08
C ALA A 259 14.38 -11.32 -21.01
N TRP A 260 13.14 -11.08 -21.39
CA TRP A 260 12.49 -11.89 -22.42
C TRP A 260 13.34 -11.87 -23.69
N GLN A 261 13.54 -13.04 -24.29
CA GLN A 261 14.27 -13.23 -25.52
C GLN A 261 13.33 -13.88 -26.54
N PRO A 262 13.32 -13.46 -27.81
CA PRO A 262 12.59 -14.19 -28.83
C PRO A 262 13.08 -15.64 -28.85
N HIS A 263 12.12 -16.58 -28.86
CA HIS A 263 12.50 -17.98 -29.06
C HIS A 263 13.14 -18.12 -30.45
N PRO A 264 14.34 -18.70 -30.60
CA PRO A 264 14.83 -19.06 -31.91
C PRO A 264 13.88 -20.11 -32.47
N ASP A 265 13.29 -19.84 -33.63
CA ASP A 265 12.48 -20.80 -34.40
C ASP A 265 13.32 -22.02 -34.79
#